data_a64702375cc21b1ca77fe63e9cafdd82
#
_entry.id   a64702375cc21b1ca77fe63e9cafdd82
#
_cell.length_a   1.000
_cell.length_b   1.000
_cell.length_c   1.000
_cell.angle_alpha   90.00
_cell.angle_beta   90.00
_cell.angle_gamma   90.00
#
_symmetry.space_group_name_H-M   'P 1'
#
loop_
_entity.id
_entity.type
_entity.pdbx_description
1 polymer ?
#
loop_
_entity_poly.entity_id
_entity_poly.type
_entity_poly.pdbx_seq_one_letter_code
_entity_poly.pdbx_strand_id
1 'polypeptide(L)'
;MGAKRRPRRTCDTYQFMHPARGAVFVVAALLGPASAYAGDTPPVDNTDPGAATPGTPVELPSRVLEPEKREPQMRKATEPAFVWLPYGFVRLQYIAVQDDPNVAFVGRDDGFELQNARVGFVGKLADKAAITIAIDGAVDERAQVNSPDGKLRVGLKDAYGDVVLSGHAVARAGYFQAWVDPEAFIPDTARELVDHPIESRGMRATEGYQTPGLTPGRSLGVAIHLDPAYLLGEPTKVEAPAFGVEVAIQNGADEYASNNDNNLPAVSLAAAARLPHDTWFVVAGRWKARSTGDLPFRRDETDSQATVGLHMTAGPISIGAGLVLVHTTFDSTGGPAQNAYGGHAQAMITIPASLPFAVGYRFGVLDPSDLIVTDRVMEHTLGAVLGVPSYRMRFQLQVTHVAEQAARDLTNDRVQLAAEVSL
;
A
#
# COMPACT_ATOMS: atom_id res chain seq x y z
N MET A 1 -14.31 26.06 -69.09
CA MET A 1 -14.01 25.15 -67.98
C MET A 1 -13.34 25.96 -66.89
N GLY A 2 -14.13 26.40 -65.89
CA GLY A 2 -13.71 27.30 -64.83
C GLY A 2 -13.46 26.56 -63.54
N ALA A 3 -12.25 26.60 -63.04
CA ALA A 3 -11.87 26.07 -61.76
C ALA A 3 -12.23 27.03 -60.63
N LYS A 4 -13.20 26.67 -59.79
CA LYS A 4 -13.57 27.37 -58.56
C LYS A 4 -12.50 27.20 -57.50
N ARG A 5 -11.78 28.27 -57.12
CA ARG A 5 -10.91 28.35 -55.96
C ARG A 5 -11.77 28.37 -54.67
N ARG A 6 -11.50 27.46 -53.71
CA ARG A 6 -12.02 27.50 -52.36
C ARG A 6 -11.21 28.52 -51.48
N PRO A 7 -11.85 29.25 -50.57
CA PRO A 7 -11.16 30.20 -49.71
C PRO A 7 -10.40 29.47 -48.59
N ARG A 8 -9.17 29.95 -48.31
CA ARG A 8 -8.35 29.56 -47.16
C ARG A 8 -9.01 30.06 -45.89
N ARG A 9 -9.25 29.19 -44.94
CA ARG A 9 -9.58 29.56 -43.56
C ARG A 9 -8.29 29.97 -42.86
N THR A 10 -8.32 31.18 -42.31
CA THR A 10 -7.31 31.73 -41.41
C THR A 10 -7.35 30.97 -40.06
N CYS A 11 -6.21 30.43 -39.63
CA CYS A 11 -6.04 29.91 -38.28
C CYS A 11 -6.01 31.10 -37.30
N ASP A 12 -7.03 31.15 -36.45
CA ASP A 12 -7.02 32.00 -35.28
C ASP A 12 -6.03 31.46 -34.24
N THR A 13 -5.11 32.33 -33.87
CA THR A 13 -4.09 32.09 -32.86
C THR A 13 -4.75 32.06 -31.49
N TYR A 14 -4.96 30.87 -30.90
CA TYR A 14 -5.32 30.76 -29.48
C TYR A 14 -4.11 31.05 -28.63
N GLN A 15 -4.14 32.15 -27.93
CA GLN A 15 -3.23 32.49 -26.85
C GLN A 15 -3.45 31.50 -25.71
N PHE A 16 -2.44 30.66 -25.44
CA PHE A 16 -2.38 29.85 -24.25
C PHE A 16 -2.21 30.75 -23.02
N MET A 17 -3.26 30.87 -22.24
CA MET A 17 -3.17 31.35 -20.86
C MET A 17 -2.43 30.30 -20.04
N HIS A 18 -1.26 30.63 -19.54
CA HIS A 18 -0.57 29.86 -18.52
C HIS A 18 -1.45 29.77 -17.26
N PRO A 19 -1.74 28.57 -16.74
CA PRO A 19 -2.32 28.46 -15.41
C PRO A 19 -1.27 28.82 -14.36
N ALA A 20 -1.70 29.62 -13.44
CA ALA A 20 -0.96 30.26 -12.38
C ALA A 20 -0.15 29.28 -11.53
N ARG A 21 1.05 29.70 -11.19
CA ARG A 21 1.82 29.27 -10.02
C ARG A 21 0.98 29.52 -8.75
N GLY A 22 0.43 28.47 -8.16
CA GLY A 22 -0.40 28.64 -6.96
C GLY A 22 -0.97 27.38 -6.38
N ALA A 23 -0.14 26.35 -6.14
CA ALA A 23 -0.58 25.18 -5.38
C ALA A 23 0.57 24.54 -4.57
N VAL A 24 1.27 25.33 -3.78
CA VAL A 24 2.26 24.85 -2.80
C VAL A 24 2.07 25.63 -1.50
N PHE A 25 0.89 25.65 -0.91
CA PHE A 25 0.69 26.15 0.46
C PHE A 25 -0.70 25.77 1.00
N VAL A 26 -0.91 24.50 1.37
CA VAL A 26 -2.04 24.12 2.24
C VAL A 26 -1.69 23.01 3.26
N VAL A 27 -0.49 22.47 3.30
CA VAL A 27 -0.14 21.38 4.27
C VAL A 27 0.42 21.91 5.60
N ALA A 28 0.73 23.19 5.74
CA ALA A 28 1.40 23.72 6.95
C ALA A 28 0.47 24.25 8.06
N ALA A 29 -0.85 24.18 7.93
CA ALA A 29 -1.78 24.84 8.86
C ALA A 29 -2.59 23.92 9.79
N LEU A 30 -2.31 22.61 9.85
CA LEU A 30 -3.06 21.67 10.71
C LEU A 30 -2.25 21.05 11.87
N LEU A 31 -1.11 21.59 12.22
CA LEU A 31 -0.34 21.16 13.39
C LEU A 31 -0.70 21.98 14.62
N GLY A 32 -1.94 21.88 15.10
CA GLY A 32 -2.31 22.24 16.46
C GLY A 32 -1.96 21.10 17.42
N PRO A 33 -1.56 21.37 18.68
CA PRO A 33 -1.20 20.31 19.62
C PRO A 33 -2.45 19.53 20.04
N ALA A 34 -2.63 18.31 19.52
CA ALA A 34 -3.64 17.38 19.99
C ALA A 34 -3.11 16.65 21.23
N SER A 35 -3.81 16.82 22.34
CA SER A 35 -3.57 16.13 23.60
C SER A 35 -3.70 14.62 23.47
N ALA A 36 -2.74 13.93 24.06
CA ALA A 36 -2.61 12.47 24.04
C ALA A 36 -3.81 11.73 24.63
N TYR A 37 -4.30 10.75 23.91
CA TYR A 37 -4.97 9.57 24.49
C TYR A 37 -4.30 8.32 23.94
N ALA A 38 -3.55 7.64 24.80
CA ALA A 38 -2.97 6.35 24.51
C ALA A 38 -4.09 5.31 24.48
N GLY A 39 -4.36 4.74 23.33
CA GLY A 39 -5.16 3.55 23.20
C GLY A 39 -4.28 2.34 23.50
N ASP A 40 -4.42 1.75 24.69
CA ASP A 40 -3.82 0.48 25.04
C ASP A 40 -4.39 -0.62 24.12
N THR A 41 -3.56 -1.18 23.28
CA THR A 41 -3.79 -2.53 22.76
C THR A 41 -3.57 -3.48 23.93
N PRO A 42 -4.56 -4.33 24.32
CA PRO A 42 -4.38 -5.24 25.42
C PRO A 42 -3.29 -6.27 25.09
N PRO A 43 -2.41 -6.58 26.07
CA PRO A 43 -1.47 -7.67 25.91
C PRO A 43 -2.26 -8.99 25.78
N VAL A 44 -1.78 -9.85 24.89
CA VAL A 44 -2.26 -11.23 24.76
C VAL A 44 -1.93 -11.96 26.06
N ASP A 45 -2.93 -12.10 26.94
CA ASP A 45 -2.81 -12.88 28.17
C ASP A 45 -3.04 -14.36 27.82
N ASN A 46 -1.95 -15.13 27.80
CA ASN A 46 -1.95 -16.57 27.77
C ASN A 46 -2.19 -17.08 29.18
N THR A 47 -3.43 -17.03 29.68
CA THR A 47 -3.81 -17.74 30.90
C THR A 47 -4.71 -18.91 30.56
N ASP A 48 -4.15 -20.08 30.82
CA ASP A 48 -4.72 -21.41 30.85
C ASP A 48 -5.96 -21.46 31.79
N PRO A 49 -7.12 -22.04 31.41
CA PRO A 49 -8.26 -22.20 32.30
C PRO A 49 -8.15 -23.49 33.09
N GLY A 50 -7.39 -23.48 34.17
CA GLY A 50 -7.36 -24.53 35.16
C GLY A 50 -8.15 -24.13 36.40
N ALA A 51 -9.36 -24.65 36.51
CA ALA A 51 -10.21 -24.49 37.71
C ALA A 51 -9.57 -25.09 38.97
N ALA A 52 -9.55 -24.34 40.06
CA ALA A 52 -9.38 -24.88 41.40
C ALA A 52 -10.31 -24.20 42.40
N THR A 53 -11.08 -25.04 43.03
CA THR A 53 -12.03 -24.82 44.11
C THR A 53 -11.33 -24.31 45.39
N PRO A 54 -11.96 -23.46 46.25
CA PRO A 54 -11.34 -22.98 47.48
C PRO A 54 -11.35 -24.03 48.57
N GLY A 55 -10.17 -24.42 49.01
CA GLY A 55 -9.99 -25.28 50.20
C GLY A 55 -9.50 -24.48 51.40
N THR A 56 -10.06 -24.82 52.53
CA THR A 56 -9.92 -24.38 53.93
C THR A 56 -8.48 -24.09 54.37
N PRO A 57 -8.22 -23.10 55.26
CA PRO A 57 -6.90 -22.80 55.77
C PRO A 57 -6.43 -23.83 56.81
N VAL A 58 -5.28 -24.44 56.53
CA VAL A 58 -4.54 -25.26 57.51
C VAL A 58 -3.39 -24.41 58.08
N GLU A 59 -3.47 -24.14 59.40
CA GLU A 59 -2.36 -23.57 60.15
C GLU A 59 -1.19 -24.55 60.19
N LEU A 60 0.01 -24.11 59.81
CA LEU A 60 1.28 -24.82 60.01
C LEU A 60 2.23 -24.00 60.86
N PRO A 61 3.02 -24.65 61.71
CA PRO A 61 3.77 -23.99 62.76
C PRO A 61 5.01 -23.25 62.29
N SER A 62 5.24 -22.12 62.89
CA SER A 62 6.41 -21.24 62.74
C SER A 62 7.73 -21.97 62.98
N ARG A 63 8.48 -22.24 61.96
CA ARG A 63 9.90 -22.53 62.05
C ARG A 63 10.66 -21.38 61.40
N VAL A 64 11.27 -20.57 62.23
CA VAL A 64 12.23 -19.54 61.83
C VAL A 64 13.45 -20.26 61.23
N LEU A 65 13.56 -20.23 59.94
CA LEU A 65 14.81 -20.52 59.22
C LEU A 65 15.34 -19.22 58.69
N GLU A 66 16.55 -18.85 59.09
CA GLU A 66 17.28 -17.68 58.56
C GLU A 66 17.33 -17.71 57.03
N PRO A 67 17.16 -16.59 56.35
CA PRO A 67 17.22 -16.57 54.88
C PRO A 67 18.66 -16.66 54.43
N GLU A 68 19.08 -17.82 53.98
CA GLU A 68 20.27 -17.98 53.17
C GLU A 68 20.07 -17.12 51.91
N LYS A 69 20.75 -15.98 51.83
CA LYS A 69 20.79 -15.12 50.64
C LYS A 69 21.46 -15.84 49.49
N ARG A 70 20.73 -16.71 48.83
CA ARG A 70 21.01 -17.11 47.46
C ARG A 70 20.27 -16.12 46.55
N GLU A 71 20.99 -15.13 46.04
CA GLU A 71 20.53 -14.38 44.89
C GLU A 71 20.19 -15.40 43.81
N PRO A 72 18.95 -15.45 43.34
CA PRO A 72 18.66 -16.26 42.17
C PRO A 72 19.48 -15.67 41.02
N GLN A 73 20.54 -16.38 40.61
CA GLN A 73 21.13 -16.17 39.32
C GLN A 73 19.99 -16.45 38.30
N MET A 74 19.26 -15.40 37.93
CA MET A 74 18.44 -15.44 36.77
C MET A 74 19.37 -15.84 35.62
N ARG A 75 19.34 -17.12 35.26
CA ARG A 75 19.82 -17.55 33.95
C ARG A 75 19.09 -16.67 32.97
N LYS A 76 19.77 -15.68 32.37
CA LYS A 76 19.29 -15.01 31.19
C LYS A 76 18.87 -16.14 30.24
N ALA A 77 17.56 -16.32 30.03
CA ALA A 77 17.09 -17.23 29.04
C ALA A 77 17.83 -16.86 27.76
N THR A 78 18.64 -17.76 27.27
CA THR A 78 19.41 -17.54 26.03
C THR A 78 18.33 -17.40 24.98
N GLU A 79 18.11 -16.18 24.48
CA GLU A 79 17.14 -15.97 23.40
C GLU A 79 17.47 -16.96 22.28
N PRO A 80 16.46 -17.60 21.71
CA PRO A 80 16.71 -18.57 20.64
C PRO A 80 17.46 -17.85 19.52
N ALA A 81 18.57 -18.44 19.08
CA ALA A 81 19.43 -17.85 18.06
C ALA A 81 18.68 -17.58 16.74
N PHE A 82 17.55 -18.23 16.55
CA PHE A 82 16.72 -18.11 15.37
C PHE A 82 15.23 -18.27 15.72
N VAL A 83 14.38 -17.36 15.23
CA VAL A 83 12.92 -17.36 15.46
C VAL A 83 12.20 -17.26 14.13
N TRP A 84 11.20 -18.13 13.92
CA TRP A 84 10.27 -18.05 12.80
C TRP A 84 8.93 -17.50 13.25
N LEU A 85 8.44 -16.47 12.54
CA LEU A 85 7.16 -15.83 12.78
C LEU A 85 6.27 -16.04 11.54
N PRO A 86 5.31 -16.95 11.58
CA PRO A 86 4.33 -17.07 10.51
C PRO A 86 3.36 -15.91 10.54
N TYR A 87 2.90 -15.48 9.37
CA TYR A 87 1.83 -14.51 9.20
C TYR A 87 1.03 -14.83 7.96
N GLY A 88 -0.18 -14.31 7.89
CA GLY A 88 -1.00 -14.48 6.71
C GLY A 88 -2.42 -14.04 6.92
N PHE A 89 -3.17 -13.98 5.83
CA PHE A 89 -4.58 -13.69 5.85
C PHE A 89 -5.26 -14.18 4.58
N VAL A 90 -6.56 -14.42 4.67
CA VAL A 90 -7.42 -14.70 3.52
C VAL A 90 -8.48 -13.63 3.47
N ARG A 91 -8.64 -13.00 2.31
CA ARG A 91 -9.69 -12.01 2.04
C ARG A 91 -10.52 -12.47 0.84
N LEU A 92 -11.77 -12.80 1.11
CA LEU A 92 -12.79 -13.06 0.10
C LEU A 92 -13.60 -11.80 -0.08
N GLN A 93 -13.85 -11.40 -1.33
CA GLN A 93 -14.75 -10.30 -1.63
C GLN A 93 -15.85 -10.74 -2.59
N TYR A 94 -16.97 -10.03 -2.52
CA TYR A 94 -17.99 -9.99 -3.56
C TYR A 94 -17.95 -8.60 -4.18
N ILE A 95 -17.83 -8.53 -5.48
CA ILE A 95 -17.83 -7.29 -6.25
C ILE A 95 -19.01 -7.29 -7.21
N ALA A 96 -19.69 -6.17 -7.30
CA ALA A 96 -20.69 -5.88 -8.32
C ALA A 96 -20.36 -4.52 -8.93
N VAL A 97 -20.20 -4.48 -10.25
CA VAL A 97 -19.95 -3.29 -11.04
C VAL A 97 -21.18 -3.03 -11.90
N GLN A 98 -21.63 -1.80 -11.94
CA GLN A 98 -22.78 -1.45 -12.76
C GLN A 98 -22.47 -1.68 -14.26
N ASP A 99 -23.40 -2.36 -14.95
CA ASP A 99 -23.28 -2.62 -16.38
C ASP A 99 -23.37 -1.33 -17.19
N ASP A 100 -22.44 -1.12 -18.12
CA ASP A 100 -22.60 -0.08 -19.13
C ASP A 100 -23.36 -0.63 -20.36
N PRO A 101 -24.48 0.00 -20.76
CA PRO A 101 -25.31 -0.52 -21.85
C PRO A 101 -24.62 -0.52 -23.23
N ASN A 102 -23.50 0.16 -23.36
CA ASN A 102 -22.78 0.37 -24.60
C ASN A 102 -21.37 -0.19 -24.61
N VAL A 103 -20.83 -0.57 -23.44
CA VAL A 103 -19.48 -1.12 -23.29
C VAL A 103 -19.56 -2.48 -22.63
N ALA A 104 -19.60 -3.48 -23.46
CA ALA A 104 -19.95 -4.84 -23.07
C ALA A 104 -18.95 -5.55 -22.12
N PHE A 105 -17.81 -4.99 -21.81
CA PHE A 105 -16.85 -5.56 -20.85
C PHE A 105 -16.97 -4.97 -19.43
N VAL A 106 -17.67 -3.84 -19.27
CA VAL A 106 -17.94 -3.23 -17.96
C VAL A 106 -19.06 -4.01 -17.26
N GLY A 107 -18.87 -4.35 -15.99
CA GLY A 107 -19.83 -5.09 -15.16
C GLY A 107 -19.91 -6.60 -15.42
N ARG A 108 -19.08 -7.17 -16.30
CA ARG A 108 -19.22 -8.57 -16.73
C ARG A 108 -18.87 -9.63 -15.71
N ASP A 109 -17.95 -9.32 -14.80
CA ASP A 109 -17.35 -10.32 -13.93
C ASP A 109 -17.76 -10.12 -12.46
N ASP A 110 -19.04 -9.80 -12.26
CA ASP A 110 -19.62 -9.70 -10.94
C ASP A 110 -19.57 -11.04 -10.21
N GLY A 111 -19.27 -11.00 -8.92
CA GLY A 111 -19.30 -12.22 -8.12
C GLY A 111 -18.27 -12.28 -7.01
N PHE A 112 -18.00 -13.50 -6.57
CA PHE A 112 -17.02 -13.75 -5.53
C PHE A 112 -15.62 -13.82 -6.12
N GLU A 113 -14.72 -13.07 -5.52
CA GLU A 113 -13.28 -13.09 -5.81
C GLU A 113 -12.48 -13.39 -4.55
N LEU A 114 -11.43 -14.16 -4.70
CA LEU A 114 -10.39 -14.28 -3.69
C LEU A 114 -9.43 -13.12 -3.88
N GLN A 115 -9.59 -12.04 -3.08
CA GLN A 115 -8.75 -10.85 -3.22
C GLN A 115 -7.31 -11.13 -2.73
N ASN A 116 -7.17 -11.87 -1.63
CA ASN A 116 -5.89 -12.30 -1.09
C ASN A 116 -5.99 -13.68 -0.44
N ALA A 117 -4.94 -14.48 -0.61
CA ALA A 117 -4.71 -15.71 0.14
C ALA A 117 -3.21 -15.76 0.48
N ARG A 118 -2.79 -14.90 1.41
CA ARG A 118 -1.38 -14.68 1.72
C ARG A 118 -0.92 -15.56 2.86
N VAL A 119 0.21 -16.21 2.64
CA VAL A 119 0.97 -16.91 3.68
C VAL A 119 2.42 -16.47 3.59
N GLY A 120 3.01 -16.14 4.72
CA GLY A 120 4.39 -15.71 4.80
C GLY A 120 5.05 -16.10 6.11
N PHE A 121 6.37 -15.96 6.12
CA PHE A 121 7.23 -16.21 7.28
C PHE A 121 8.29 -15.12 7.36
N VAL A 122 8.53 -14.65 8.57
CA VAL A 122 9.70 -13.85 8.91
C VAL A 122 10.62 -14.70 9.79
N GLY A 123 11.81 -15.00 9.29
CA GLY A 123 12.88 -15.65 10.05
C GLY A 123 13.82 -14.58 10.59
N LYS A 124 14.05 -14.53 11.90
CA LYS A 124 14.97 -13.59 12.55
C LYS A 124 16.16 -14.33 13.14
N LEU A 125 17.38 -13.88 12.85
CA LEU A 125 18.63 -14.33 13.47
C LEU A 125 19.07 -13.27 14.48
N ALA A 126 18.55 -13.38 15.68
CA ALA A 126 18.70 -12.36 16.72
C ALA A 126 18.40 -10.95 16.13
N ASP A 127 19.23 -9.97 16.44
CA ASP A 127 19.18 -8.59 15.90
C ASP A 127 20.09 -8.34 14.69
N LYS A 128 20.60 -9.43 14.05
CA LYS A 128 21.63 -9.34 12.99
C LYS A 128 21.08 -9.46 11.58
N ALA A 129 20.09 -10.30 11.40
CA ALA A 129 19.52 -10.56 10.08
C ALA A 129 18.07 -11.01 10.15
N ALA A 130 17.32 -10.77 9.08
CA ALA A 130 15.99 -11.31 8.90
C ALA A 130 15.82 -11.81 7.46
N ILE A 131 14.93 -12.77 7.26
CA ILE A 131 14.48 -13.24 5.96
C ILE A 131 12.97 -13.15 5.95
N THR A 132 12.41 -12.56 4.90
CA THR A 132 10.96 -12.51 4.68
C THR A 132 10.64 -13.27 3.40
N ILE A 133 9.71 -14.21 3.48
CA ILE A 133 9.17 -14.92 2.32
C ILE A 133 7.65 -14.91 2.45
N ALA A 134 6.95 -14.47 1.41
CA ALA A 134 5.50 -14.51 1.32
C ALA A 134 5.04 -14.88 -0.09
N ILE A 135 3.99 -15.67 -0.14
CA ILE A 135 3.24 -15.97 -1.36
C ILE A 135 1.81 -15.48 -1.23
N ASP A 136 1.20 -15.10 -2.33
CA ASP A 136 -0.20 -14.73 -2.39
C ASP A 136 -0.90 -15.58 -3.47
N GLY A 137 -2.02 -16.21 -3.12
CA GLY A 137 -2.81 -17.08 -4.00
C GLY A 137 -3.95 -16.35 -4.72
N ALA A 138 -3.89 -15.04 -4.80
CA ALA A 138 -4.95 -14.24 -5.37
C ALA A 138 -4.46 -13.35 -6.52
N VAL A 139 -5.42 -12.87 -7.30
CA VAL A 139 -5.16 -11.91 -8.38
C VAL A 139 -4.53 -10.64 -7.79
N ASP A 140 -3.41 -10.22 -8.32
CA ASP A 140 -2.83 -8.91 -7.99
C ASP A 140 -3.63 -7.82 -8.68
N GLU A 141 -4.26 -6.95 -7.90
CA GLU A 141 -5.02 -5.81 -8.40
C GLU A 141 -4.21 -4.92 -9.36
N ARG A 142 -2.89 -4.82 -9.12
CA ARG A 142 -2.00 -4.00 -9.94
C ARG A 142 -1.64 -4.63 -11.26
N ALA A 143 -1.48 -5.93 -11.30
CA ALA A 143 -1.15 -6.63 -12.52
C ALA A 143 -2.31 -6.62 -13.53
N GLN A 144 -3.51 -6.21 -13.11
CA GLN A 144 -4.74 -6.16 -13.93
C GLN A 144 -4.98 -7.45 -14.71
N VAL A 145 -4.39 -8.49 -14.24
CA VAL A 145 -4.47 -9.79 -14.84
C VAL A 145 -5.67 -10.50 -14.21
N ASN A 146 -6.85 -9.90 -14.35
CA ASN A 146 -8.00 -10.74 -14.46
C ASN A 146 -7.77 -11.55 -15.73
N SER A 147 -7.11 -12.69 -15.56
CA SER A 147 -7.06 -13.63 -16.65
C SER A 147 -8.50 -13.83 -17.06
N PRO A 148 -8.88 -13.57 -18.32
CA PRO A 148 -10.24 -13.83 -18.79
C PRO A 148 -10.64 -15.30 -18.57
N ASP A 149 -9.69 -16.13 -18.20
CA ASP A 149 -9.88 -17.54 -17.89
C ASP A 149 -10.32 -17.80 -16.44
N GLY A 150 -10.43 -16.78 -15.58
CA GLY A 150 -10.85 -16.92 -14.17
C GLY A 150 -9.91 -17.77 -13.31
N LYS A 151 -8.64 -17.95 -13.70
CA LYS A 151 -7.70 -18.82 -12.99
C LYS A 151 -7.09 -18.09 -11.80
N LEU A 152 -7.16 -18.72 -10.64
CA LEU A 152 -6.39 -18.30 -9.48
C LEU A 152 -4.89 -18.46 -9.78
N ARG A 153 -4.13 -17.42 -9.51
CA ARG A 153 -2.67 -17.42 -9.64
C ARG A 153 -2.01 -17.32 -8.27
N VAL A 154 -0.97 -18.09 -8.08
CA VAL A 154 -0.10 -18.01 -6.91
C VAL A 154 1.16 -17.28 -7.35
N GLY A 155 1.44 -16.16 -6.70
CA GLY A 155 2.62 -15.34 -6.97
C GLY A 155 3.52 -15.20 -5.75
N LEU A 156 4.81 -14.99 -6.00
CA LEU A 156 5.73 -14.57 -4.95
C LEU A 156 5.41 -13.12 -4.59
N LYS A 157 5.06 -12.88 -3.31
CA LYS A 157 4.73 -11.52 -2.85
C LYS A 157 5.97 -10.83 -2.31
N ASP A 158 6.74 -11.49 -1.45
CA ASP A 158 7.98 -11.00 -0.87
C ASP A 158 9.00 -12.13 -0.79
N ALA A 159 10.26 -11.88 -1.13
CA ALA A 159 11.37 -12.80 -0.94
C ALA A 159 12.67 -12.02 -0.81
N TYR A 160 12.98 -11.57 0.40
CA TYR A 160 14.18 -10.77 0.64
C TYR A 160 14.84 -11.08 1.97
N GLY A 161 16.12 -10.77 2.05
CA GLY A 161 16.91 -10.82 3.26
C GLY A 161 17.36 -9.44 3.69
N ASP A 162 17.33 -9.19 4.99
CA ASP A 162 17.83 -8.00 5.65
C ASP A 162 19.05 -8.36 6.48
N VAL A 163 20.12 -7.56 6.40
CA VAL A 163 21.34 -7.70 7.20
C VAL A 163 21.61 -6.37 7.90
N VAL A 164 21.69 -6.40 9.22
CA VAL A 164 22.04 -5.23 10.02
C VAL A 164 23.53 -4.94 9.85
N LEU A 165 23.86 -3.82 9.22
CA LEU A 165 25.25 -3.37 9.01
C LEU A 165 25.76 -2.62 10.23
N SER A 166 24.88 -1.86 10.89
CA SER A 166 25.15 -1.10 12.12
C SER A 166 23.86 -0.85 12.89
N GLY A 167 23.92 -0.23 14.05
CA GLY A 167 22.74 0.14 14.83
C GLY A 167 21.74 1.06 14.10
N HIS A 168 22.12 1.63 12.95
CA HIS A 168 21.32 2.58 12.17
C HIS A 168 21.25 2.26 10.68
N ALA A 169 21.78 1.13 10.23
CA ALA A 169 21.80 0.79 8.82
C ALA A 169 21.51 -0.69 8.58
N VAL A 170 20.63 -0.96 7.65
CA VAL A 170 20.26 -2.31 7.19
C VAL A 170 20.39 -2.39 5.67
N ALA A 171 21.07 -3.43 5.20
CA ALA A 171 21.09 -3.78 3.79
C ALA A 171 20.00 -4.81 3.51
N ARG A 172 19.20 -4.58 2.48
CA ARG A 172 18.19 -5.49 1.95
C ARG A 172 18.57 -5.99 0.59
N ALA A 173 18.31 -7.26 0.29
CA ALA A 173 18.47 -7.84 -1.03
C ALA A 173 17.39 -8.88 -1.32
N GLY A 174 16.84 -8.87 -2.53
CA GLY A 174 15.84 -9.82 -2.96
C GLY A 174 14.69 -9.17 -3.73
N TYR A 175 13.50 -9.76 -3.64
CA TYR A 175 12.26 -9.30 -4.25
C TYR A 175 11.41 -8.56 -3.20
N PHE A 176 11.31 -7.24 -3.31
CA PHE A 176 10.66 -6.38 -2.32
C PHE A 176 10.06 -5.12 -2.97
N GLN A 177 9.17 -4.45 -2.23
CA GLN A 177 8.65 -3.14 -2.58
C GLN A 177 9.53 -2.04 -1.99
N ALA A 178 9.98 -1.09 -2.83
CA ALA A 178 10.64 0.11 -2.36
C ALA A 178 9.63 1.12 -1.77
N TRP A 179 10.12 2.10 -0.98
CA TRP A 179 9.28 3.09 -0.29
C TRP A 179 8.77 4.21 -1.21
N VAL A 180 8.35 3.87 -2.41
CA VAL A 180 7.86 4.81 -3.43
C VAL A 180 6.34 4.80 -3.62
N ASP A 181 5.63 4.09 -2.77
CA ASP A 181 4.16 4.07 -2.73
C ASP A 181 3.67 5.00 -1.59
N PRO A 182 2.63 5.84 -1.79
CA PRO A 182 2.06 6.65 -0.72
C PRO A 182 1.62 5.84 0.50
N GLU A 183 1.17 4.59 0.29
CA GLU A 183 0.76 3.64 1.33
C GLU A 183 1.87 2.63 1.72
N ALA A 184 3.14 2.88 1.41
CA ALA A 184 4.25 1.93 1.61
C ALA A 184 4.35 1.36 3.03
N PHE A 185 3.86 2.07 4.04
CA PHE A 185 3.90 1.68 5.45
C PHE A 185 2.56 1.18 6.00
N ILE A 186 1.53 1.07 5.17
CA ILE A 186 0.20 0.56 5.58
C ILE A 186 0.12 -0.92 5.17
N PRO A 187 0.14 -1.87 6.13
CA PRO A 187 -0.03 -3.27 5.82
C PRO A 187 -1.42 -3.53 5.19
N ASP A 188 -1.52 -4.48 4.29
CA ASP A 188 -2.80 -4.85 3.65
C ASP A 188 -3.90 -5.19 4.68
N THR A 189 -3.51 -5.80 5.82
CA THR A 189 -4.43 -6.12 6.92
C THR A 189 -4.86 -4.90 7.75
N ALA A 190 -4.14 -3.79 7.67
CA ALA A 190 -4.50 -2.53 8.35
C ALA A 190 -5.26 -1.56 7.44
N ARG A 191 -5.38 -1.87 6.15
CA ARG A 191 -6.09 -1.00 5.21
C ARG A 191 -7.56 -0.90 5.57
N GLU A 192 -8.07 0.33 5.66
CA GLU A 192 -9.42 0.63 6.11
C GLU A 192 -10.48 0.38 5.04
N LEU A 193 -10.15 0.59 3.79
CA LEU A 193 -11.02 0.31 2.63
C LEU A 193 -10.58 -0.98 1.92
N VAL A 194 -11.48 -1.58 1.16
CA VAL A 194 -11.26 -2.86 0.46
C VAL A 194 -10.12 -2.73 -0.54
N ASP A 195 -10.20 -1.70 -1.39
CA ASP A 195 -9.23 -1.48 -2.47
C ASP A 195 -8.12 -0.50 -2.07
N HIS A 196 -6.97 -0.62 -2.72
CA HIS A 196 -5.98 0.44 -2.79
C HIS A 196 -6.58 1.71 -3.42
N PRO A 197 -6.01 2.89 -3.13
CA PRO A 197 -6.34 4.11 -3.87
C PRO A 197 -6.10 3.94 -5.37
N ILE A 198 -6.89 4.66 -6.20
CA ILE A 198 -6.88 4.49 -7.65
C ILE A 198 -5.52 4.78 -8.29
N GLU A 199 -4.75 5.73 -7.76
CA GLU A 199 -3.41 6.03 -8.26
C GLU A 199 -2.43 4.88 -8.04
N SER A 200 -2.66 4.04 -7.03
CA SER A 200 -1.83 2.86 -6.75
C SER A 200 -2.30 1.64 -7.53
N ARG A 201 -3.61 1.39 -7.59
CA ARG A 201 -4.15 0.18 -8.22
C ARG A 201 -4.45 0.33 -9.72
N GLY A 202 -4.74 1.56 -10.19
CA GLY A 202 -5.30 1.77 -11.51
C GLY A 202 -6.76 1.36 -11.64
N MET A 203 -7.21 1.11 -12.85
CA MET A 203 -8.57 0.65 -13.18
C MET A 203 -8.51 -0.68 -13.93
N ARG A 204 -9.35 -1.65 -13.54
CA ARG A 204 -9.49 -2.93 -14.22
C ARG A 204 -10.38 -2.79 -15.46
N ALA A 205 -10.20 -3.68 -16.43
CA ALA A 205 -11.04 -3.69 -17.64
C ALA A 205 -12.54 -3.90 -17.35
N THR A 206 -12.87 -4.61 -16.28
CA THR A 206 -14.27 -4.83 -15.86
C THR A 206 -14.90 -3.63 -15.15
N GLU A 207 -14.05 -2.72 -14.66
CA GLU A 207 -14.45 -1.49 -14.00
C GLU A 207 -14.50 -0.28 -14.94
N GLY A 208 -13.93 -0.38 -16.15
CA GLY A 208 -13.82 0.72 -17.10
C GLY A 208 -12.71 0.52 -18.13
N TYR A 209 -12.16 1.60 -18.65
CA TYR A 209 -10.99 1.52 -19.52
C TYR A 209 -9.75 1.15 -18.70
N GLN A 210 -9.20 0.00 -19.02
CA GLN A 210 -8.04 -0.53 -18.32
C GLN A 210 -6.89 0.49 -18.27
N THR A 211 -6.50 0.85 -17.06
CA THR A 211 -5.46 1.86 -16.81
C THR A 211 -4.54 1.37 -15.70
N PRO A 212 -3.22 1.30 -15.93
CA PRO A 212 -2.28 0.90 -14.88
C PRO A 212 -2.21 1.94 -13.77
N GLY A 213 -1.96 1.48 -12.54
CA GLY A 213 -1.60 2.37 -11.44
C GLY A 213 -0.24 3.03 -11.66
N LEU A 214 0.01 4.13 -10.97
CA LEU A 214 1.24 4.90 -11.08
C LEU A 214 2.32 4.44 -10.10
N THR A 215 1.96 3.68 -9.06
CA THR A 215 2.95 3.19 -8.10
C THR A 215 3.61 1.92 -8.60
N PRO A 216 4.94 1.79 -8.41
CA PRO A 216 5.63 0.58 -8.80
C PRO A 216 5.25 -0.57 -7.87
N GLY A 217 5.16 -1.75 -8.43
CA GLY A 217 5.09 -2.98 -7.66
C GLY A 217 6.42 -3.37 -7.02
N ARG A 218 6.49 -4.63 -6.63
CA ARG A 218 7.71 -5.26 -6.13
C ARG A 218 8.67 -5.56 -7.28
N SER A 219 9.97 -5.53 -6.98
CA SER A 219 11.00 -5.87 -7.96
C SER A 219 12.23 -6.47 -7.29
N LEU A 220 13.02 -7.21 -8.05
CA LEU A 220 14.33 -7.71 -7.61
C LEU A 220 15.32 -6.56 -7.49
N GLY A 221 16.08 -6.54 -6.41
CA GLY A 221 17.09 -5.49 -6.23
C GLY A 221 17.78 -5.54 -4.87
N VAL A 222 18.43 -4.44 -4.58
CA VAL A 222 19.10 -4.17 -3.30
C VAL A 222 18.69 -2.81 -2.77
N ALA A 223 18.67 -2.66 -1.45
CA ALA A 223 18.42 -1.38 -0.79
C ALA A 223 19.30 -1.21 0.44
N ILE A 224 19.55 0.04 0.80
CA ILE A 224 20.11 0.42 2.09
C ILE A 224 19.06 1.27 2.81
N HIS A 225 18.74 0.89 4.01
CA HIS A 225 17.85 1.62 4.90
C HIS A 225 18.65 2.19 6.07
N LEU A 226 18.41 3.44 6.39
CA LEU A 226 19.01 4.15 7.51
C LEU A 226 18.01 4.30 8.65
N ASP A 227 17.33 3.24 9.00
CA ASP A 227 16.54 3.09 10.23
C ASP A 227 16.13 1.62 10.41
N PRO A 228 16.87 0.85 11.22
CA PRO A 228 16.56 -0.56 11.43
C PRO A 228 15.24 -0.83 12.13
N ALA A 229 14.65 0.14 12.85
CA ALA A 229 13.40 -0.04 13.58
C ALA A 229 12.21 -0.36 12.64
N TYR A 230 12.25 0.11 11.40
CA TYR A 230 11.22 -0.21 10.40
C TYR A 230 11.32 -1.63 9.83
N LEU A 231 12.48 -2.25 9.93
CA LEU A 231 12.81 -3.42 9.12
C LEU A 231 12.71 -4.73 9.86
N LEU A 232 12.96 -4.75 11.15
CA LEU A 232 12.96 -5.98 11.92
C LEU A 232 11.58 -6.31 12.53
N GLY A 233 10.55 -5.62 12.09
CA GLY A 233 9.16 -6.04 12.27
C GLY A 233 8.59 -5.95 13.68
N GLU A 234 9.28 -5.26 14.59
CA GLU A 234 8.64 -4.88 15.85
C GLU A 234 8.09 -3.46 15.73
N PRO A 235 6.77 -3.26 15.93
CA PRO A 235 6.26 -1.93 16.18
C PRO A 235 6.86 -1.51 17.54
N THR A 236 8.09 -1.00 17.51
CA THR A 236 8.61 -0.31 18.69
C THR A 236 7.56 0.75 18.99
N LYS A 237 7.06 0.76 20.22
CA LYS A 237 6.29 1.88 20.75
C LYS A 237 7.18 3.10 20.55
N VAL A 238 6.92 3.84 19.48
CA VAL A 238 7.75 4.99 19.14
C VAL A 238 7.33 6.10 20.08
N GLU A 239 7.98 6.18 21.22
CA GLU A 239 7.83 7.28 22.18
C GLU A 239 8.44 8.57 21.64
N ALA A 240 9.34 8.46 20.65
CA ALA A 240 10.02 9.58 20.01
C ALA A 240 9.85 9.51 18.48
N PRO A 241 9.87 10.64 17.77
CA PRO A 241 9.88 10.66 16.32
C PRO A 241 11.04 9.83 15.75
N ALA A 242 10.75 8.99 14.77
CA ALA A 242 11.75 8.21 14.05
C ALA A 242 11.78 8.66 12.59
N PHE A 243 12.97 8.72 12.00
CA PHE A 243 13.20 9.11 10.61
C PHE A 243 14.00 8.01 9.93
N GLY A 244 13.59 7.67 8.72
CA GLY A 244 14.29 6.68 7.91
C GLY A 244 14.54 7.20 6.51
N VAL A 245 15.59 6.68 5.88
CA VAL A 245 15.92 6.93 4.48
C VAL A 245 16.16 5.60 3.80
N GLU A 246 15.61 5.43 2.61
CA GLU A 246 15.89 4.29 1.74
C GLU A 246 16.57 4.77 0.46
N VAL A 247 17.62 4.07 0.06
CA VAL A 247 18.15 4.10 -1.29
C VAL A 247 18.03 2.70 -1.87
N ALA A 248 17.30 2.53 -2.97
CA ALA A 248 17.14 1.22 -3.60
C ALA A 248 17.53 1.25 -5.08
N ILE A 249 18.11 0.14 -5.52
CA ILE A 249 18.42 -0.16 -6.92
C ILE A 249 17.72 -1.47 -7.26
N GLN A 250 16.78 -1.41 -8.18
CA GLN A 250 15.93 -2.55 -8.55
C GLN A 250 15.91 -2.75 -10.06
N ASN A 251 15.43 -3.91 -10.52
CA ASN A 251 15.12 -4.10 -11.92
C ASN A 251 14.08 -3.08 -12.39
N GLY A 252 14.21 -2.61 -13.63
CA GLY A 252 13.26 -1.70 -14.25
C GLY A 252 11.98 -2.40 -14.76
N ALA A 253 11.98 -3.72 -14.84
CA ALA A 253 10.89 -4.53 -15.35
C ALA A 253 9.60 -4.44 -14.53
N ASP A 254 8.52 -4.96 -15.08
CA ASP A 254 7.24 -5.06 -14.40
C ASP A 254 7.28 -5.98 -13.18
N GLU A 255 6.30 -5.85 -12.30
CA GLU A 255 6.13 -6.75 -11.16
C GLU A 255 6.06 -8.21 -11.63
N TYR A 256 6.63 -9.14 -10.86
CA TYR A 256 6.79 -10.57 -11.19
C TYR A 256 7.80 -10.91 -12.29
N ALA A 257 8.45 -9.94 -12.93
CA ALA A 257 9.55 -10.25 -13.83
C ALA A 257 10.76 -10.78 -13.06
N SER A 258 11.34 -11.87 -13.55
CA SER A 258 12.54 -12.48 -12.95
C SER A 258 13.84 -11.80 -13.35
N ASN A 259 13.81 -10.96 -14.36
CA ASN A 259 14.97 -10.26 -14.94
C ASN A 259 14.58 -8.86 -15.41
N ASN A 260 15.57 -8.04 -15.67
CA ASN A 260 15.33 -6.71 -16.22
C ASN A 260 14.86 -6.79 -17.68
N ASP A 261 14.04 -5.84 -18.10
CA ASP A 261 13.56 -5.69 -19.49
C ASP A 261 14.56 -4.95 -20.38
N ASN A 262 15.52 -4.24 -19.78
CA ASN A 262 16.61 -3.52 -20.46
C ASN A 262 17.92 -3.62 -19.65
N ASN A 263 18.93 -2.82 -20.03
CA ASN A 263 20.25 -2.82 -19.39
C ASN A 263 20.37 -1.83 -18.20
N LEU A 264 19.33 -1.07 -17.90
CA LEU A 264 19.36 -0.02 -16.88
C LEU A 264 18.48 -0.39 -15.69
N PRO A 265 18.97 -0.26 -14.45
CA PRO A 265 18.15 -0.47 -13.26
C PRO A 265 17.26 0.75 -12.99
N ALA A 266 16.23 0.54 -12.22
CA ALA A 266 15.50 1.61 -11.54
C ALA A 266 16.26 2.02 -10.27
N VAL A 267 16.29 3.31 -9.98
CA VAL A 267 16.89 3.86 -8.77
C VAL A 267 15.82 4.65 -8.02
N SER A 268 15.69 4.44 -6.72
CA SER A 268 14.79 5.20 -5.86
C SER A 268 15.50 5.74 -4.63
N LEU A 269 15.01 6.89 -4.18
CA LEU A 269 15.37 7.54 -2.93
C LEU A 269 14.08 7.89 -2.21
N ALA A 270 13.94 7.47 -0.96
CA ALA A 270 12.81 7.80 -0.12
C ALA A 270 13.26 8.27 1.27
N ALA A 271 12.49 9.17 1.84
CA ALA A 271 12.59 9.56 3.24
C ALA A 271 11.23 9.40 3.91
N ALA A 272 11.24 8.81 5.08
CA ALA A 272 10.03 8.58 5.86
C ALA A 272 10.19 9.10 7.28
N ALA A 273 9.09 9.56 7.86
CA ALA A 273 9.01 9.90 9.27
C ALA A 273 7.86 9.13 9.92
N ARG A 274 8.13 8.56 11.09
CA ARG A 274 7.11 8.04 11.98
C ARG A 274 7.02 8.97 13.18
N LEU A 275 5.86 9.53 13.39
CA LEU A 275 5.55 10.44 14.47
C LEU A 275 4.66 9.73 15.50
N PRO A 276 4.51 10.25 16.73
CA PRO A 276 3.56 9.74 17.70
C PRO A 276 2.14 9.61 17.09
N HIS A 277 1.30 8.80 17.71
CA HIS A 277 -0.09 8.56 17.29
C HIS A 277 -0.22 7.88 15.92
N ASP A 278 0.67 6.94 15.63
CA ASP A 278 0.67 6.17 14.39
C ASP A 278 0.60 7.05 13.12
N THR A 279 1.33 8.16 13.16
CA THR A 279 1.43 9.10 12.05
C THR A 279 2.64 8.77 11.21
N TRP A 280 2.41 8.65 9.90
CA TRP A 280 3.43 8.35 8.90
C TRP A 280 3.49 9.46 7.87
N PHE A 281 4.68 9.75 7.43
CA PHE A 281 4.92 10.63 6.30
C PHE A 281 6.02 10.03 5.43
N VAL A 282 5.81 10.00 4.12
CA VAL A 282 6.81 9.53 3.16
C VAL A 282 6.91 10.50 1.99
N VAL A 283 8.13 10.74 1.55
CA VAL A 283 8.47 11.44 0.30
C VAL A 283 9.46 10.59 -0.44
N ALA A 284 9.19 10.33 -1.71
CA ALA A 284 10.06 9.50 -2.52
C ALA A 284 10.21 10.05 -3.94
N GLY A 285 11.36 9.76 -4.53
CA GLY A 285 11.64 9.91 -5.95
C GLY A 285 12.13 8.62 -6.54
N ARG A 286 11.78 8.33 -7.78
CA ARG A 286 12.24 7.18 -8.54
C ARG A 286 12.56 7.57 -9.97
N TRP A 287 13.64 7.05 -10.47
CA TRP A 287 14.00 7.07 -11.88
C TRP A 287 14.04 5.65 -12.42
N LYS A 288 13.42 5.41 -13.58
CA LYS A 288 13.31 4.09 -14.20
C LYS A 288 13.40 4.21 -15.70
N ALA A 289 14.34 3.53 -16.31
CA ALA A 289 14.30 3.25 -17.75
C ALA A 289 13.62 1.90 -17.95
N ARG A 290 12.75 1.80 -18.93
CA ARG A 290 12.04 0.57 -19.32
C ARG A 290 11.97 0.43 -20.83
N SER A 291 11.81 -0.82 -21.28
CA SER A 291 11.53 -1.12 -22.67
C SER A 291 10.13 -1.70 -22.79
N THR A 292 9.26 -1.04 -23.54
CA THR A 292 7.85 -1.41 -23.72
C THR A 292 7.59 -1.95 -25.12
N GLY A 293 6.61 -2.87 -25.24
CA GLY A 293 6.21 -3.50 -26.48
C GLY A 293 7.00 -4.78 -26.81
N ASP A 294 6.55 -5.46 -27.87
CA ASP A 294 7.13 -6.71 -28.33
C ASP A 294 8.24 -6.50 -29.36
N LEU A 295 9.21 -7.42 -29.37
CA LEU A 295 10.24 -7.42 -30.43
C LEU A 295 9.59 -7.67 -31.80
N PRO A 296 9.98 -6.97 -32.87
CA PRO A 296 11.10 -6.04 -32.96
C PRO A 296 10.74 -4.56 -32.72
N PHE A 297 9.54 -4.26 -32.24
CA PHE A 297 9.02 -2.89 -32.13
C PHE A 297 9.13 -2.33 -30.70
N ARG A 298 10.08 -2.85 -29.92
CA ARG A 298 10.37 -2.32 -28.58
C ARG A 298 10.71 -0.84 -28.62
N ARG A 299 10.22 -0.11 -27.64
CA ARG A 299 10.51 1.31 -27.42
C ARG A 299 11.11 1.49 -26.04
N ASP A 300 12.12 2.34 -25.97
CA ASP A 300 12.72 2.71 -24.70
C ASP A 300 12.03 3.98 -24.17
N GLU A 301 11.73 3.96 -22.90
CA GLU A 301 11.04 5.01 -22.16
C GLU A 301 11.77 5.27 -20.85
N THR A 302 11.76 6.51 -20.39
CA THR A 302 12.33 6.86 -19.09
C THR A 302 11.27 7.55 -18.24
N ASP A 303 10.96 6.96 -17.08
CA ASP A 303 10.04 7.51 -16.10
C ASP A 303 10.81 8.19 -14.96
N SER A 304 10.37 9.39 -14.61
CA SER A 304 10.77 10.09 -13.38
C SER A 304 9.54 10.26 -12.51
N GLN A 305 9.56 9.68 -11.33
CA GLN A 305 8.43 9.65 -10.41
C GLN A 305 8.72 10.46 -9.15
N ALA A 306 7.73 11.18 -8.64
CA ALA A 306 7.71 11.77 -7.32
C ALA A 306 6.47 11.32 -6.56
N THR A 307 6.63 10.99 -5.28
CA THR A 307 5.56 10.47 -4.43
C THR A 307 5.57 11.15 -3.07
N VAL A 308 4.37 11.43 -2.55
CA VAL A 308 4.15 11.88 -1.18
C VAL A 308 3.03 11.07 -0.58
N GLY A 309 3.21 10.59 0.65
CA GLY A 309 2.18 9.86 1.41
C GLY A 309 2.10 10.37 2.85
N LEU A 310 0.90 10.41 3.38
CA LEU A 310 0.58 10.76 4.76
C LEU A 310 -0.49 9.81 5.29
N HIS A 311 -0.26 9.30 6.50
CA HIS A 311 -1.29 8.64 7.30
C HIS A 311 -1.20 9.12 8.74
N MET A 312 -2.33 9.42 9.37
CA MET A 312 -2.38 9.91 10.74
C MET A 312 -3.60 9.33 11.45
N THR A 313 -3.40 8.89 12.68
CA THR A 313 -4.49 8.47 13.57
C THR A 313 -4.56 9.41 14.78
N ALA A 314 -5.68 10.08 14.98
CA ALA A 314 -5.92 11.01 16.07
C ALA A 314 -7.20 10.59 16.84
N GLY A 315 -7.04 9.83 17.90
CA GLY A 315 -8.16 9.26 18.64
C GLY A 315 -9.02 8.36 17.75
N PRO A 316 -10.33 8.65 17.58
CA PRO A 316 -11.20 7.83 16.74
C PRO A 316 -11.09 8.14 15.24
N ILE A 317 -10.30 9.13 14.84
CA ILE A 317 -10.20 9.59 13.47
C ILE A 317 -8.88 9.12 12.87
N SER A 318 -8.92 8.51 11.69
CA SER A 318 -7.76 8.33 10.83
C SER A 318 -7.90 9.16 9.55
N ILE A 319 -6.79 9.68 9.07
CA ILE A 319 -6.69 10.46 7.84
C ILE A 319 -5.54 9.90 7.01
N GLY A 320 -5.79 9.68 5.74
CA GLY A 320 -4.79 9.27 4.76
C GLY A 320 -4.79 10.21 3.56
N ALA A 321 -3.63 10.44 2.97
CA ALA A 321 -3.51 11.16 1.71
C ALA A 321 -2.28 10.69 0.94
N GLY A 322 -2.38 10.65 -0.37
CA GLY A 322 -1.29 10.30 -1.26
C GLY A 322 -1.30 11.11 -2.54
N LEU A 323 -0.11 11.33 -3.10
CA LEU A 323 0.09 11.97 -4.41
C LEU A 323 1.23 11.27 -5.12
N VAL A 324 1.03 10.96 -6.39
CA VAL A 324 2.03 10.40 -7.30
C VAL A 324 2.07 11.22 -8.57
N LEU A 325 3.25 11.62 -9.00
CA LEU A 325 3.51 12.32 -10.24
C LEU A 325 4.52 11.49 -11.04
N VAL A 326 4.26 11.26 -12.31
CA VAL A 326 5.16 10.54 -13.22
C VAL A 326 5.38 11.38 -14.47
N HIS A 327 6.64 11.56 -14.83
CA HIS A 327 7.06 12.21 -16.07
C HIS A 327 7.76 11.16 -16.93
N THR A 328 7.21 10.87 -18.12
CA THR A 328 7.75 9.88 -19.08
C THR A 328 8.30 10.58 -20.29
N THR A 329 9.54 10.22 -20.65
CA THR A 329 10.18 10.62 -21.92
C THR A 329 10.34 9.41 -22.83
N PHE A 330 10.17 9.62 -24.15
CA PHE A 330 10.22 8.57 -25.17
C PHE A 330 11.46 8.75 -26.03
N ASP A 331 12.41 7.81 -25.95
CA ASP A 331 13.73 7.97 -26.56
C ASP A 331 13.74 7.87 -28.10
N SER A 332 12.80 7.13 -28.68
CA SER A 332 12.88 6.71 -30.10
C SER A 332 12.04 7.52 -31.09
N THR A 333 11.13 8.36 -30.64
CA THR A 333 10.11 8.97 -31.51
C THR A 333 10.20 10.48 -31.63
N GLY A 334 10.99 11.15 -30.78
CA GLY A 334 10.95 12.62 -30.67
C GLY A 334 9.55 13.14 -30.33
N GLY A 335 8.68 12.27 -29.80
CA GLY A 335 7.34 12.61 -29.34
C GLY A 335 7.39 13.52 -28.10
N PRO A 336 6.28 14.21 -27.80
CA PRO A 336 6.20 15.02 -26.59
C PRO A 336 6.30 14.11 -25.36
N ALA A 337 6.98 14.58 -24.31
CA ALA A 337 6.97 13.92 -23.01
C ALA A 337 5.54 13.90 -22.47
N GLN A 338 5.23 12.87 -21.66
CA GLN A 338 3.94 12.65 -21.04
C GLN A 338 4.04 12.87 -19.53
N ASN A 339 3.03 13.49 -18.93
CA ASN A 339 2.87 13.54 -17.49
C ASN A 339 1.63 12.78 -17.07
N ALA A 340 1.78 11.96 -16.04
CA ALA A 340 0.68 11.30 -15.36
C ALA A 340 0.64 11.76 -13.90
N TYR A 341 -0.53 11.84 -13.32
CA TYR A 341 -0.66 12.11 -11.89
C TYR A 341 -1.86 11.39 -11.29
N GLY A 342 -1.74 11.12 -10.02
CA GLY A 342 -2.85 10.55 -9.27
C GLY A 342 -2.68 10.84 -7.78
N GLY A 343 -3.78 10.74 -7.05
CA GLY A 343 -3.74 10.96 -5.62
C GLY A 343 -5.06 10.67 -4.95
N HIS A 344 -5.00 10.56 -3.64
CA HIS A 344 -6.18 10.35 -2.82
C HIS A 344 -6.15 11.18 -1.54
N ALA A 345 -7.33 11.36 -0.97
CA ALA A 345 -7.52 11.81 0.40
C ALA A 345 -8.64 11.00 1.04
N GLN A 346 -8.41 10.47 2.24
CA GLN A 346 -9.39 9.69 2.98
C GLN A 346 -9.51 10.12 4.43
N ALA A 347 -10.68 9.91 5.00
CA ALA A 347 -10.92 10.08 6.43
C ALA A 347 -11.86 8.97 6.91
N MET A 348 -11.51 8.37 8.06
CA MET A 348 -12.32 7.34 8.71
C MET A 348 -12.59 7.75 10.15
N ILE A 349 -13.74 7.36 10.67
CA ILE A 349 -14.11 7.53 12.08
C ILE A 349 -14.41 6.16 12.66
N THR A 350 -13.63 5.77 13.66
CA THR A 350 -13.82 4.52 14.39
C THR A 350 -14.69 4.76 15.63
N ILE A 351 -15.77 4.03 15.74
CA ILE A 351 -16.64 4.03 16.91
C ILE A 351 -16.19 2.91 17.83
N PRO A 352 -15.60 3.22 18.99
CA PRO A 352 -15.14 2.20 19.93
C PRO A 352 -16.34 1.48 20.55
N ALA A 353 -16.40 0.18 20.35
CA ALA A 353 -17.42 -0.70 20.88
C ALA A 353 -16.82 -2.11 21.12
N SER A 354 -17.60 -3.03 21.68
CA SER A 354 -17.19 -4.44 21.78
C SER A 354 -16.88 -5.07 20.42
N LEU A 355 -17.58 -4.62 19.37
CA LEU A 355 -17.27 -4.85 17.97
C LEU A 355 -16.91 -3.50 17.37
N PRO A 356 -15.63 -3.18 17.18
CA PRO A 356 -15.20 -1.90 16.61
C PRO A 356 -15.77 -1.73 15.20
N PHE A 357 -16.38 -0.58 14.99
CA PHE A 357 -17.01 -0.21 13.74
C PHE A 357 -16.41 1.11 13.24
N ALA A 358 -16.04 1.16 11.98
CA ALA A 358 -15.53 2.38 11.37
C ALA A 358 -16.30 2.71 10.10
N VAL A 359 -16.47 3.99 9.83
CA VAL A 359 -17.05 4.50 8.59
C VAL A 359 -16.18 5.64 8.06
N GLY A 360 -16.12 5.80 6.75
CA GLY A 360 -15.38 6.87 6.18
C GLY A 360 -15.55 7.03 4.68
N TYR A 361 -14.78 7.97 4.17
CA TYR A 361 -14.85 8.39 2.80
C TYR A 361 -13.44 8.57 2.24
N ARG A 362 -13.26 8.19 0.96
CA ARG A 362 -12.07 8.47 0.17
C ARG A 362 -12.46 9.14 -1.14
N PHE A 363 -11.76 10.19 -1.47
CA PHE A 363 -11.70 10.76 -2.81
C PHE A 363 -10.39 10.32 -3.46
N GLY A 364 -10.44 9.85 -4.69
CA GLY A 364 -9.28 9.48 -5.49
C GLY A 364 -9.34 10.10 -6.87
N VAL A 365 -8.19 10.37 -7.48
CA VAL A 365 -8.05 10.86 -8.85
C VAL A 365 -6.88 10.17 -9.52
N LEU A 366 -7.05 9.82 -10.79
CA LEU A 366 -6.02 9.29 -11.67
C LEU A 366 -6.16 9.95 -13.04
N ASP A 367 -5.07 10.57 -13.50
CA ASP A 367 -4.93 11.14 -14.84
C ASP A 367 -3.68 10.47 -15.46
N PRO A 368 -3.85 9.46 -16.29
CA PRO A 368 -2.74 8.66 -16.79
C PRO A 368 -1.94 9.35 -17.89
N SER A 369 -2.47 10.44 -18.49
CA SER A 369 -1.77 11.14 -19.57
C SER A 369 -2.28 12.55 -19.81
N ASP A 370 -1.44 13.56 -19.62
CA ASP A 370 -1.74 14.94 -20.00
C ASP A 370 -1.82 15.18 -21.52
N LEU A 371 -1.45 14.19 -22.32
CA LEU A 371 -1.60 14.22 -23.78
C LEU A 371 -3.01 13.83 -24.25
N ILE A 372 -3.79 13.20 -23.37
CA ILE A 372 -5.17 12.76 -23.63
C ILE A 372 -6.10 13.57 -22.74
N VAL A 373 -6.90 14.43 -23.31
CA VAL A 373 -7.76 15.39 -22.56
C VAL A 373 -8.92 14.70 -21.82
N THR A 374 -9.19 13.43 -22.11
CA THR A 374 -10.44 12.75 -21.70
C THR A 374 -10.20 11.38 -21.08
N ASP A 375 -9.14 11.23 -20.30
CA ASP A 375 -8.78 9.95 -19.65
C ASP A 375 -8.67 10.03 -18.12
N ARG A 376 -9.03 11.17 -17.53
CA ARG A 376 -9.03 11.35 -16.08
C ARG A 376 -10.21 10.63 -15.44
N VAL A 377 -9.91 9.91 -14.37
CA VAL A 377 -10.88 9.19 -13.53
C VAL A 377 -10.88 9.75 -12.13
N MET A 378 -12.06 9.93 -11.55
CA MET A 378 -12.27 10.33 -10.17
C MET A 378 -13.14 9.29 -9.47
N GLU A 379 -12.74 8.90 -8.25
CA GLU A 379 -13.50 7.97 -7.41
C GLU A 379 -13.96 8.64 -6.12
N HIS A 380 -15.22 8.43 -5.80
CA HIS A 380 -15.85 8.82 -4.54
C HIS A 380 -16.26 7.55 -3.81
N THR A 381 -15.53 7.16 -2.79
CA THR A 381 -15.72 5.89 -2.08
C THR A 381 -16.23 6.13 -0.67
N LEU A 382 -17.38 5.55 -0.35
CA LEU A 382 -17.87 5.41 1.02
C LEU A 382 -17.56 4.00 1.51
N GLY A 383 -17.02 3.87 2.71
CA GLY A 383 -16.66 2.59 3.28
C GLY A 383 -17.12 2.41 4.74
N ALA A 384 -17.34 1.17 5.11
CA ALA A 384 -17.62 0.76 6.47
C ALA A 384 -16.80 -0.49 6.81
N VAL A 385 -16.29 -0.57 8.03
CA VAL A 385 -15.51 -1.70 8.54
C VAL A 385 -16.09 -2.16 9.86
N LEU A 386 -16.29 -3.46 10.01
CA LEU A 386 -16.68 -4.10 11.27
C LEU A 386 -15.59 -5.10 11.66
N GLY A 387 -14.95 -4.87 12.79
CA GLY A 387 -13.98 -5.79 13.36
C GLY A 387 -14.64 -6.81 14.29
N VAL A 388 -14.14 -8.05 14.25
CA VAL A 388 -14.50 -9.13 15.21
C VAL A 388 -13.21 -9.67 15.82
N PRO A 389 -12.61 -8.96 16.82
CA PRO A 389 -11.26 -9.24 17.30
C PRO A 389 -11.07 -10.66 17.85
N SER A 390 -12.10 -11.22 18.52
CA SER A 390 -12.06 -12.59 19.07
C SER A 390 -11.81 -13.69 18.02
N TYR A 391 -12.10 -13.41 16.76
CA TYR A 391 -11.89 -14.33 15.64
C TYR A 391 -10.82 -13.82 14.68
N ARG A 392 -10.16 -12.69 14.97
CA ARG A 392 -9.23 -12.01 14.05
C ARG A 392 -9.86 -11.80 12.67
N MET A 393 -11.14 -11.44 12.66
CA MET A 393 -11.93 -11.23 11.46
C MET A 393 -12.32 -9.77 11.31
N ARG A 394 -12.47 -9.34 10.07
CA ARG A 394 -13.11 -8.08 9.74
C ARG A 394 -13.98 -8.23 8.52
N PHE A 395 -15.03 -7.42 8.47
CA PHE A 395 -15.91 -7.26 7.32
C PHE A 395 -15.80 -5.83 6.82
N GLN A 396 -15.76 -5.66 5.53
CA GLN A 396 -15.65 -4.34 4.91
C GLN A 396 -16.74 -4.22 3.84
N LEU A 397 -17.43 -3.09 3.82
CA LEU A 397 -18.36 -2.70 2.76
C LEU A 397 -17.85 -1.43 2.13
N GLN A 398 -17.83 -1.38 0.81
CA GLN A 398 -17.39 -0.23 0.03
C GLN A 398 -18.38 0.03 -1.09
N VAL A 399 -18.76 1.28 -1.28
CA VAL A 399 -19.55 1.77 -2.41
C VAL A 399 -18.73 2.86 -3.09
N THR A 400 -18.45 2.71 -4.37
CA THR A 400 -17.63 3.65 -5.13
C THR A 400 -18.44 4.18 -6.31
N HIS A 401 -18.56 5.49 -6.37
CA HIS A 401 -19.03 6.22 -7.54
C HIS A 401 -17.81 6.64 -8.36
N VAL A 402 -17.83 6.33 -9.65
CA VAL A 402 -16.75 6.61 -10.60
C VAL A 402 -17.22 7.70 -11.56
N ALA A 403 -16.48 8.79 -11.64
CA ALA A 403 -16.71 9.87 -12.58
C ALA A 403 -15.52 9.97 -13.54
N GLU A 404 -15.77 9.74 -14.81
CA GLU A 404 -14.76 9.78 -15.86
C GLU A 404 -14.89 11.04 -16.70
N GLN A 405 -13.76 11.73 -16.93
CA GLN A 405 -13.68 12.76 -17.97
C GLN A 405 -13.37 12.09 -19.32
N ALA A 406 -14.16 11.11 -19.70
CA ALA A 406 -13.98 10.43 -20.97
C ALA A 406 -14.81 11.12 -22.07
N ALA A 407 -14.46 10.89 -23.32
CA ALA A 407 -15.30 11.24 -24.46
C ALA A 407 -16.69 10.59 -24.34
N ARG A 408 -16.79 9.59 -23.48
CA ARG A 408 -17.97 8.90 -23.05
C ARG A 408 -17.86 8.55 -21.57
N ASP A 409 -18.79 9.07 -20.79
CA ASP A 409 -19.00 8.72 -19.40
C ASP A 409 -19.54 7.28 -19.31
N LEU A 410 -18.87 6.41 -18.56
CA LEU A 410 -19.27 5.02 -18.36
C LEU A 410 -20.17 4.89 -17.13
N THR A 411 -21.09 3.96 -17.19
CA THR A 411 -21.90 3.55 -16.04
C THR A 411 -21.17 2.41 -15.34
N ASN A 412 -20.33 2.73 -14.35
CA ASN A 412 -19.40 1.77 -13.72
C ASN A 412 -19.26 1.92 -12.20
N ASP A 413 -20.29 2.44 -11.55
CA ASP A 413 -20.36 2.45 -10.09
C ASP A 413 -20.26 1.03 -9.55
N ARG A 414 -19.62 0.85 -8.39
CA ARG A 414 -19.41 -0.48 -7.84
C ARG A 414 -19.70 -0.59 -6.35
N VAL A 415 -20.08 -1.80 -5.96
CA VAL A 415 -20.26 -2.21 -4.56
C VAL A 415 -19.36 -3.39 -4.30
N GLN A 416 -18.65 -3.35 -3.18
CA GLN A 416 -17.76 -4.43 -2.74
C GLN A 416 -18.06 -4.78 -1.29
N LEU A 417 -18.13 -6.08 -1.02
CA LEU A 417 -18.25 -6.63 0.33
C LEU A 417 -17.09 -7.60 0.54
N ALA A 418 -16.25 -7.36 1.52
CA ALA A 418 -15.13 -8.22 1.82
C ALA A 418 -15.21 -8.82 3.23
N ALA A 419 -14.74 -10.05 3.36
CA ALA A 419 -14.52 -10.72 4.64
C ALA A 419 -13.06 -11.18 4.71
N GLU A 420 -12.36 -10.83 5.78
CA GLU A 420 -10.98 -11.17 6.03
C GLU A 420 -10.84 -11.93 7.34
N VAL A 421 -9.97 -12.94 7.31
CA VAL A 421 -9.48 -13.66 8.50
C VAL A 421 -7.96 -13.61 8.48
N SER A 422 -7.33 -13.17 9.58
CA SER A 422 -5.87 -13.10 9.71
C SER A 422 -5.34 -14.09 10.77
N LEU A 423 -4.08 -14.53 10.57
CA LEU A 423 -3.38 -15.45 11.48
C LEU A 423 -2.78 -14.71 12.68
#